data_461406e0ba2aac4a3f638b1d65902778
#
_entry.id   461406e0ba2aac4a3f638b1d65902778
#
_cell.length_a   1.000
_cell.length_b   1.000
_cell.length_c   1.000
_cell.angle_alpha   90.00
_cell.angle_beta   90.00
_cell.angle_gamma   90.00
#
_symmetry.space_group_name_H-M   'P 1'
#
loop_
_entity.id
_entity.type
_entity.pdbx_description
1 polymer ?
#
loop_
_entity_poly.entity_id
_entity_poly.type
_entity_poly.pdbx_seq_one_letter_code
_entity_poly.pdbx_strand_id
1 'polypeptide(L)'
;MATFELTTHPLAFAHMEGGVKTVFVMPWSTPLSVMSSGDRIEFDDLGSISIGMVKRYPSLDELLEAEGFVNVVPEADDPDHAARLLRTSPGWNQTAERSNGVLAFRVRWAKRKA
;
A
#
# COMPACT_ATOMS: atom_id res chain seq x y z
N MET A 1 -13.79 -14.06 -1.56
CA MET A 1 -13.26 -12.68 -1.37
C MET A 1 -13.00 -12.45 0.10
N ALA A 2 -11.79 -12.06 0.45
CA ALA A 2 -11.42 -11.76 1.83
C ALA A 2 -11.41 -10.24 2.05
N THR A 3 -11.66 -9.83 3.30
CA THR A 3 -11.59 -8.43 3.70
C THR A 3 -10.62 -8.30 4.86
N PHE A 4 -9.69 -7.36 4.74
CA PHE A 4 -8.68 -7.09 5.76
C PHE A 4 -8.84 -5.66 6.26
N GLU A 5 -8.59 -5.45 7.55
CA GLU A 5 -8.67 -4.13 8.15
C GLU A 5 -7.27 -3.60 8.43
N LEU A 6 -6.97 -2.42 7.90
CA LEU A 6 -5.70 -1.74 8.09
C LEU A 6 -5.95 -0.27 8.39
N THR A 7 -4.88 0.44 8.73
CA THR A 7 -4.91 1.88 8.96
C THR A 7 -4.04 2.56 7.92
N THR A 8 -4.45 3.74 7.45
CA THR A 8 -3.65 4.54 6.55
C THR A 8 -3.88 6.03 6.84
N HIS A 9 -2.99 6.89 6.33
CA HIS A 9 -3.21 8.33 6.43
C HIS A 9 -4.38 8.77 5.55
N PRO A 10 -5.18 9.74 5.99
CA PRO A 10 -6.26 10.28 5.16
C PRO A 10 -5.79 10.78 3.79
N LEU A 11 -4.60 11.40 3.72
CA LEU A 11 -4.05 11.85 2.44
C LEU A 11 -3.79 10.68 1.49
N ALA A 12 -3.23 9.58 2.01
CA ALA A 12 -2.97 8.39 1.19
C ALA A 12 -4.28 7.82 0.64
N PHE A 13 -5.32 7.76 1.45
CA PHE A 13 -6.63 7.30 0.99
C PHE A 13 -7.20 8.25 -0.08
N ALA A 14 -7.11 9.56 0.13
CA ALA A 14 -7.58 10.55 -0.84
C ALA A 14 -6.86 10.40 -2.18
N HIS A 15 -5.56 10.11 -2.18
CA HIS A 15 -4.81 9.85 -3.40
C HIS A 15 -5.24 8.56 -4.10
N MET A 16 -5.60 7.52 -3.35
CA MET A 16 -6.16 6.30 -3.94
C MET A 16 -7.55 6.56 -4.54
N GLU A 17 -8.37 7.30 -3.82
CA GLU A 17 -9.70 7.68 -4.28
C GLU A 17 -9.63 8.52 -5.55
N GLY A 18 -8.67 9.44 -5.62
CA GLY A 18 -8.45 10.30 -6.78
C GLY A 18 -7.73 9.65 -7.95
N GLY A 19 -7.26 8.41 -7.78
CA GLY A 19 -6.61 7.67 -8.86
C GLY A 19 -5.14 8.00 -9.08
N VAL A 20 -4.52 8.86 -8.27
CA VAL A 20 -3.10 9.21 -8.42
C VAL A 20 -2.18 8.27 -7.65
N LYS A 21 -2.69 7.63 -6.59
CA LYS A 21 -1.98 6.55 -5.90
C LYS A 21 -2.61 5.24 -6.34
N THR A 22 -1.90 4.51 -7.18
CA THR A 22 -2.40 3.26 -7.77
C THR A 22 -1.84 2.00 -7.11
N VAL A 23 -0.90 2.16 -6.17
CA VAL A 23 -0.27 1.05 -5.45
C VAL A 23 -0.25 1.36 -3.96
N PHE A 24 -0.81 0.46 -3.18
CA PHE A 24 -0.73 0.49 -1.72
C PHE A 24 0.37 -0.47 -1.28
N VAL A 25 1.20 -0.08 -0.31
CA VAL A 25 2.37 -0.85 0.08
C VAL A 25 2.38 -1.10 1.58
N MET A 26 2.69 -2.34 1.96
CA MET A 26 2.92 -2.70 3.37
C MET A 26 4.10 -3.66 3.46
N PRO A 27 4.80 -3.70 4.61
CA PRO A 27 5.77 -4.75 4.87
C PRO A 27 5.09 -6.11 4.80
N TRP A 28 5.83 -7.12 4.36
CA TRP A 28 5.31 -8.47 4.31
C TRP A 28 4.83 -8.94 5.69
N SER A 29 3.67 -9.57 5.72
CA SER A 29 3.17 -10.24 6.92
C SER A 29 2.39 -11.46 6.48
N THR A 30 2.27 -12.45 7.36
CA THR A 30 1.56 -13.68 7.03
C THR A 30 0.12 -13.42 6.61
N PRO A 31 -0.67 -12.61 7.34
CA PRO A 31 -2.05 -12.34 6.91
C PRO A 31 -2.14 -11.66 5.54
N LEU A 32 -1.27 -10.69 5.27
CA LEU A 32 -1.31 -9.95 4.02
C LEU A 32 -0.77 -10.74 2.84
N SER A 33 0.13 -11.69 3.09
CA SER A 33 0.76 -12.48 2.02
C SER A 33 -0.22 -13.42 1.33
N VAL A 34 -1.36 -13.72 1.93
CA VAL A 34 -2.37 -14.60 1.33
C VAL A 34 -3.44 -13.84 0.57
N MET A 35 -3.36 -12.51 0.54
CA MET A 35 -4.31 -11.70 -0.24
C MET A 35 -4.11 -11.92 -1.72
N SER A 36 -5.19 -11.81 -2.47
CA SER A 36 -5.19 -12.01 -3.92
C SER A 36 -6.15 -11.04 -4.60
N SER A 37 -6.13 -11.04 -5.93
CA SER A 37 -7.00 -10.19 -6.73
C SER A 37 -8.47 -10.40 -6.35
N GLY A 38 -9.17 -9.31 -6.16
CA GLY A 38 -10.56 -9.30 -5.73
C GLY A 38 -10.77 -9.12 -4.24
N ASP A 39 -9.72 -9.28 -3.43
CA ASP A 39 -9.81 -9.03 -2.01
C ASP A 39 -9.93 -7.52 -1.73
N ARG A 40 -10.31 -7.19 -0.49
CA ARG A 40 -10.56 -5.81 -0.09
C ARG A 40 -9.77 -5.47 1.16
N ILE A 41 -9.36 -4.21 1.24
CA ILE A 41 -8.80 -3.63 2.47
C ILE A 41 -9.74 -2.52 2.92
N GLU A 42 -10.14 -2.56 4.19
CA GLU A 42 -10.93 -1.51 4.81
C GLU A 42 -10.02 -0.67 5.71
N PHE A 43 -10.15 0.66 5.61
CA PHE A 43 -9.34 1.62 6.36
C PHE A 43 -10.22 2.39 7.33
N ASP A 44 -10.48 1.81 8.50
CA ASP A 44 -11.23 2.46 9.59
C ASP A 44 -12.46 3.23 9.09
N ASP A 45 -12.50 4.54 9.34
CA ASP A 45 -13.62 5.39 8.93
C ASP A 45 -13.47 5.97 7.54
N LEU A 46 -12.34 5.71 6.87
CA LEU A 46 -12.08 6.35 5.57
C LEU A 46 -12.83 5.68 4.42
N GLY A 47 -12.75 4.37 4.33
CA GLY A 47 -13.37 3.64 3.25
C GLY A 47 -12.64 2.35 2.95
N SER A 48 -12.76 1.86 1.72
CA SER A 48 -12.14 0.59 1.32
C SER A 48 -11.53 0.68 -0.07
N ILE A 49 -10.59 -0.23 -0.33
CA ILE A 49 -10.03 -0.43 -1.68
C ILE A 49 -10.25 -1.89 -2.09
N SER A 50 -10.44 -2.09 -3.39
CA SER A 50 -10.41 -3.41 -4.01
C SER A 50 -9.03 -3.62 -4.62
N ILE A 51 -8.48 -4.80 -4.44
CA ILE A 51 -7.13 -5.12 -4.85
C ILE A 51 -7.15 -5.87 -6.18
N GLY A 52 -6.28 -5.45 -7.08
CA GLY A 52 -5.96 -6.19 -8.29
C GLY A 52 -4.82 -7.16 -8.04
N MET A 53 -3.65 -6.88 -8.63
CA MET A 53 -2.48 -7.73 -8.45
C MET A 53 -1.81 -7.47 -7.09
N VAL A 54 -1.30 -8.52 -6.49
CA VAL A 54 -0.42 -8.45 -5.31
C VAL A 54 0.93 -8.97 -5.71
N LYS A 55 1.99 -8.20 -5.44
CA LYS A 55 3.35 -8.61 -5.78
C LYS A 55 4.30 -8.34 -4.62
N ARG A 56 5.16 -9.33 -4.33
CA ARG A 56 6.20 -9.22 -3.31
C ARG A 56 7.51 -8.77 -3.92
N TYR A 57 8.17 -7.85 -3.22
CA TYR A 57 9.52 -7.38 -3.58
C TYR A 57 10.45 -7.60 -2.40
N PRO A 58 11.73 -7.94 -2.66
CA PRO A 58 12.69 -8.18 -1.57
C PRO A 58 13.05 -6.92 -0.79
N SER A 59 12.88 -5.74 -1.40
CA SER A 59 13.17 -4.47 -0.74
C SER A 59 12.21 -3.38 -1.18
N LEU A 60 12.09 -2.36 -0.35
CA LEU A 60 11.26 -1.20 -0.68
C LEU A 60 11.84 -0.44 -1.88
N ASP A 61 13.16 -0.34 -1.98
CA ASP A 61 13.80 0.34 -3.10
C ASP A 61 13.46 -0.32 -4.44
N GLU A 62 13.48 -1.65 -4.48
CA GLU A 62 13.12 -2.39 -5.70
C GLU A 62 11.64 -2.21 -6.04
N LEU A 63 10.77 -2.17 -5.03
CA LEU A 63 9.35 -1.94 -5.26
C LEU A 63 9.13 -0.55 -5.86
N LEU A 64 9.75 0.48 -5.28
CA LEU A 64 9.57 1.86 -5.75
C LEU A 64 10.09 2.05 -7.17
N GLU A 65 11.16 1.37 -7.52
CA GLU A 65 11.69 1.41 -8.89
C GLU A 65 10.75 0.70 -9.87
N ALA A 66 10.28 -0.50 -9.52
CA ALA A 66 9.47 -1.32 -10.43
C ALA A 66 8.06 -0.76 -10.60
N GLU A 67 7.42 -0.29 -9.53
CA GLU A 67 6.04 0.23 -9.60
C GLU A 67 6.00 1.71 -9.98
N GLY A 68 7.11 2.42 -9.80
CA GLY A 68 7.14 3.88 -9.97
C GLY A 68 6.77 4.60 -8.68
N PHE A 69 7.72 5.33 -8.08
CA PHE A 69 7.48 5.94 -6.77
C PHE A 69 6.29 6.90 -6.76
N VAL A 70 6.01 7.57 -7.87
CA VAL A 70 4.87 8.50 -7.97
C VAL A 70 3.53 7.78 -7.89
N ASN A 71 3.48 6.51 -8.29
CA ASN A 71 2.27 5.69 -8.19
C ASN A 71 2.03 5.19 -6.76
N VAL A 72 3.07 5.18 -5.94
CA VAL A 72 3.03 4.71 -4.56
C VAL A 72 2.86 5.86 -3.59
N VAL A 73 3.64 6.93 -3.77
CA VAL A 73 3.61 8.14 -2.93
C VAL A 73 3.62 9.36 -3.84
N PRO A 74 2.44 9.79 -4.31
CA PRO A 74 2.36 10.91 -5.29
C PRO A 74 2.96 12.22 -4.81
N GLU A 75 2.98 12.46 -3.51
CA GLU A 75 3.53 13.69 -2.93
C GLU A 75 5.04 13.68 -2.75
N ALA A 76 5.70 12.53 -2.99
CA ALA A 76 7.14 12.45 -2.80
C ALA A 76 7.92 13.12 -3.92
N ASP A 77 9.07 13.70 -3.58
CA ASP A 77 9.94 14.37 -4.55
C ASP A 77 10.83 13.40 -5.32
N ASP A 78 11.18 12.28 -4.67
CA ASP A 78 12.07 11.27 -5.23
C ASP A 78 11.83 9.93 -4.50
N PRO A 79 12.46 8.82 -4.97
CA PRO A 79 12.26 7.52 -4.34
C PRO A 79 12.68 7.45 -2.87
N ASP A 80 13.75 8.15 -2.48
CA ASP A 80 14.19 8.16 -1.07
C ASP A 80 13.17 8.86 -0.18
N HIS A 81 12.60 9.96 -0.64
CA HIS A 81 11.53 10.65 0.06
C HIS A 81 10.30 9.75 0.19
N ALA A 82 9.95 9.05 -0.89
CA ALA A 82 8.83 8.11 -0.87
C ALA A 82 9.04 7.02 0.19
N ALA A 83 10.25 6.45 0.25
CA ALA A 83 10.57 5.43 1.24
C ALA A 83 10.43 5.97 2.67
N ARG A 84 10.93 7.17 2.92
CA ARG A 84 10.82 7.79 4.25
C ARG A 84 9.37 8.00 4.66
N LEU A 85 8.54 8.48 3.74
CA LEU A 85 7.11 8.68 4.01
C LEU A 85 6.40 7.37 4.30
N LEU A 86 6.68 6.32 3.51
CA LEU A 86 6.09 5.00 3.72
C LEU A 86 6.45 4.43 5.10
N ARG A 87 7.70 4.59 5.52
CA ARG A 87 8.17 4.06 6.81
C ARG A 87 7.55 4.77 8.01
N THR A 88 6.92 5.92 7.81
CA THR A 88 6.15 6.60 8.85
C THR A 88 4.66 6.25 8.83
N SER A 89 4.25 5.39 7.90
CA SER A 89 2.84 5.01 7.76
C SER A 89 2.36 4.22 8.97
N PRO A 90 1.06 4.37 9.34
CA PRO A 90 0.50 3.59 10.45
C PRO A 90 0.69 2.09 10.23
N GLY A 91 1.15 1.40 11.28
CA GLY A 91 1.34 -0.05 11.23
C GLY A 91 2.58 -0.52 10.48
N TRP A 92 3.44 0.38 10.02
CA TRP A 92 4.64 -0.03 9.31
C TRP A 92 5.63 -0.70 10.26
N ASN A 93 6.05 -1.93 9.91
CA ASN A 93 6.98 -2.72 10.70
C ASN A 93 8.33 -2.83 9.97
N GLN A 94 9.32 -2.07 10.44
CA GLN A 94 10.63 -2.05 9.79
C GLN A 94 11.38 -3.37 9.90
N THR A 95 11.16 -4.13 10.97
CA THR A 95 11.78 -5.44 11.13
C THR A 95 11.25 -6.40 10.07
N ALA A 96 9.95 -6.42 9.85
CA ALA A 96 9.33 -7.24 8.81
C ALA A 96 9.81 -6.82 7.42
N GLU A 97 9.91 -5.52 7.18
CA GLU A 97 10.44 -4.99 5.91
C GLU A 97 11.83 -5.54 5.62
N ARG A 98 12.73 -5.49 6.61
CA ARG A 98 14.11 -5.95 6.45
C ARG A 98 14.20 -7.45 6.28
N SER A 99 13.40 -8.20 7.03
CA SER A 99 13.50 -9.66 7.07
C SER A 99 12.77 -10.34 5.92
N ASN A 100 11.64 -9.78 5.48
CA ASN A 100 10.72 -10.49 4.58
C ASN A 100 10.33 -9.67 3.34
N GLY A 101 10.78 -8.43 3.24
CA GLY A 101 10.46 -7.58 2.11
C GLY A 101 9.12 -6.87 2.25
N VAL A 102 8.56 -6.48 1.12
CA VAL A 102 7.35 -5.66 1.07
C VAL A 102 6.37 -6.21 0.06
N LEU A 103 5.10 -5.86 0.23
CA LEU A 103 4.01 -6.24 -0.66
C LEU A 103 3.44 -5.00 -1.33
N ALA A 104 3.28 -5.07 -2.65
CA ALA A 104 2.61 -4.06 -3.45
C ALA A 104 1.22 -4.58 -3.80
N PHE A 105 0.21 -3.80 -3.44
CA PHE A 105 -1.19 -4.09 -3.76
C PHE A 105 -1.67 -3.08 -4.79
N ARG A 106 -1.95 -3.52 -6.01
CA ARG A 106 -2.50 -2.61 -7.02
C ARG A 106 -3.95 -2.32 -6.71
N VAL A 107 -4.30 -1.04 -6.68
CA VAL A 107 -5.64 -0.57 -6.35
C VAL A 107 -6.51 -0.60 -7.60
N ARG A 108 -7.56 -1.40 -7.59
CA ARG A 108 -8.53 -1.43 -8.71
C ARG A 108 -9.51 -0.29 -8.59
N TRP A 109 -10.03 -0.06 -7.38
CA TRP A 109 -10.88 1.07 -7.07
C TRP A 109 -10.77 1.37 -5.57
N ALA A 110 -11.10 2.62 -5.25
CA ALA A 110 -11.19 3.06 -3.87
C ALA A 110 -12.57 3.71 -3.68
N LYS A 111 -13.21 3.41 -2.56
CA LYS A 111 -14.55 3.90 -2.28
C LYS A 111 -14.59 4.43 -0.84
N ARG A 112 -14.93 5.71 -0.72
CA ARG A 112 -15.07 6.36 0.58
C ARG A 112 -16.31 5.84 1.30
N LYS A 113 -16.19 5.69 2.62
CA LYS A 113 -17.29 5.26 3.47
C LYS A 113 -18.38 6.34 3.48
N ALA A 114 -19.61 5.90 3.30
CA ALA A 114 -20.78 6.80 3.29
C ALA A 114 -21.07 7.34 4.69
#